data_5e39e4bf8fa38664ed98266332e4b424
#
_entry.id   5e39e4bf8fa38664ed98266332e4b424
#
_cell.length_a   1.000
_cell.length_b   1.000
_cell.length_c   1.000
_cell.angle_alpha   90.00
_cell.angle_beta   90.00
_cell.angle_gamma   90.00
#
_symmetry.space_group_name_H-M   'P 1'
#
loop_
_entity.id
_entity.type
_entity.pdbx_description
1 polymer ?
#
loop_
_entity_poly.entity_id
_entity_poly.type
_entity_poly.pdbx_seq_one_letter_code
_entity_poly.pdbx_strand_id
1 'polypeptide(L)'
;VIHVINGIVTTPQLGVLAKKGLKILILGYKDFRKGLDYHHSDSNIDGRKNDLYISLPAIVKEGWFDVVSFDNRAIKQLNPKRFLSDEKWNEIYMGDDGIDGEMTSASMYVDMVERKFAKNSCDPTRNDILCNIEQMYQTLKKG
;
A
#
# COMPACT_ATOMS: atom_id res chain seq x y z
N VAL A 1 9.07 -12.20 -0.10
CA VAL A 1 7.80 -11.45 -0.17
C VAL A 1 7.31 -11.46 -1.61
N ILE A 2 6.06 -11.84 -1.82
CA ILE A 2 5.41 -11.78 -3.13
C ILE A 2 4.63 -10.47 -3.23
N HIS A 3 4.82 -9.73 -4.31
CA HIS A 3 4.07 -8.51 -4.59
C HIS A 3 2.89 -8.85 -5.51
N VAL A 4 1.70 -8.38 -5.12
CA VAL A 4 0.48 -8.52 -5.91
C VAL A 4 -0.19 -7.16 -6.05
N ILE A 5 -0.93 -6.95 -7.15
CA ILE A 5 -1.60 -5.67 -7.41
C ILE A 5 -3.11 -5.87 -7.30
N ASN A 6 -3.76 -5.07 -6.46
CA ASN A 6 -5.21 -5.01 -6.33
C ASN A 6 -5.86 -4.69 -7.71
N GLY A 7 -6.81 -5.50 -8.15
CA GLY A 7 -7.42 -5.38 -9.48
C GLY A 7 -6.70 -6.17 -10.59
N ILE A 8 -5.48 -6.66 -10.35
CA ILE A 8 -4.76 -7.56 -11.26
C ILE A 8 -4.82 -8.99 -10.75
N VAL A 9 -4.42 -9.21 -9.49
CA VAL A 9 -4.50 -10.53 -8.87
C VAL A 9 -5.95 -10.95 -8.65
N THR A 10 -6.23 -12.23 -8.86
CA THR A 10 -7.53 -12.83 -8.57
C THR A 10 -7.50 -13.59 -7.25
N THR A 11 -8.64 -13.71 -6.58
CA THR A 11 -8.77 -14.51 -5.35
C THR A 11 -8.38 -15.98 -5.55
N PRO A 12 -8.75 -16.66 -6.66
CA PRO A 12 -8.24 -18.00 -6.95
C PRO A 12 -6.72 -18.10 -7.04
N GLN A 13 -6.04 -17.10 -7.65
CA GLN A 13 -4.57 -17.07 -7.70
C GLN A 13 -3.97 -16.97 -6.30
N LEU A 14 -4.55 -16.14 -5.42
CA LEU A 14 -4.14 -16.08 -4.01
C LEU A 14 -4.38 -17.41 -3.29
N GLY A 15 -5.48 -18.11 -3.60
CA GLY A 15 -5.79 -19.44 -3.06
C GLY A 15 -4.73 -20.48 -3.40
N VAL A 16 -4.16 -20.45 -4.61
CA VAL A 16 -3.04 -21.34 -5.00
C VAL A 16 -1.80 -21.10 -4.13
N LEU A 17 -1.59 -19.89 -3.65
CA LEU A 17 -0.46 -19.49 -2.81
C LEU A 17 -0.72 -19.68 -1.31
N ALA A 18 -1.98 -19.91 -0.91
CA ALA A 18 -2.39 -19.97 0.49
C ALA A 18 -1.72 -21.12 1.26
N LYS A 19 -1.49 -20.92 2.56
CA LYS A 19 -0.98 -21.94 3.51
C LYS A 19 0.41 -22.52 3.14
N LYS A 20 1.25 -21.72 2.48
CA LYS A 20 2.60 -22.11 2.07
C LYS A 20 3.71 -21.37 2.80
N GLY A 21 3.41 -20.71 3.93
CA GLY A 21 4.39 -19.92 4.68
C GLY A 21 4.89 -18.68 3.94
N LEU A 22 4.08 -18.14 3.05
CA LEU A 22 4.48 -17.01 2.22
C LEU A 22 4.08 -15.68 2.87
N LYS A 23 4.84 -14.64 2.55
CA LYS A 23 4.54 -13.24 2.90
C LYS A 23 4.15 -12.50 1.63
N ILE A 24 3.06 -11.73 1.66
CA ILE A 24 2.64 -10.91 0.52
C ILE A 24 2.61 -9.41 0.85
N LEU A 25 2.87 -8.60 -0.16
CA LEU A 25 2.62 -7.16 -0.18
C LEU A 25 1.58 -6.86 -1.24
N ILE A 26 0.44 -6.32 -0.82
CA ILE A 26 -0.63 -5.88 -1.71
C ILE A 26 -0.39 -4.43 -2.06
N LEU A 27 -0.20 -4.17 -3.36
CA LEU A 27 -0.06 -2.84 -3.94
C LEU A 27 -1.42 -2.37 -4.45
N GLY A 28 -1.75 -1.12 -4.19
CA GLY A 28 -2.96 -0.50 -4.75
C GLY A 28 -2.83 -0.27 -6.25
N TYR A 29 -3.94 -0.43 -6.97
CA TYR A 29 -3.99 -0.14 -8.41
C TYR A 29 -3.83 1.38 -8.65
N LYS A 30 -2.97 1.74 -9.60
CA LYS A 30 -2.71 3.14 -9.96
C LYS A 30 -3.40 3.49 -11.27
N ASP A 31 -4.50 4.23 -11.19
CA ASP A 31 -5.29 4.71 -12.34
C ASP A 31 -4.68 5.97 -12.97
N PHE A 32 -3.38 5.92 -13.31
CA PHE A 32 -2.72 6.99 -14.05
C PHE A 32 -1.57 6.46 -14.91
N ARG A 33 -1.18 7.20 -15.94
CA ARG A 33 -0.18 6.77 -16.94
C ARG A 33 -0.58 5.41 -17.53
N LYS A 34 0.35 4.46 -17.60
CA LYS A 34 0.11 3.12 -18.15
C LYS A 34 -0.99 2.35 -17.41
N GLY A 35 -1.21 2.62 -16.12
CA GLY A 35 -2.30 2.01 -15.36
C GLY A 35 -3.69 2.44 -15.84
N LEU A 36 -3.84 3.69 -16.29
CA LEU A 36 -5.09 4.18 -16.89
C LEU A 36 -5.35 3.50 -18.24
N ASP A 37 -4.33 3.42 -19.09
CA ASP A 37 -4.44 2.75 -20.39
C ASP A 37 -4.82 1.27 -20.23
N TYR A 38 -4.21 0.60 -19.25
CA TYR A 38 -4.51 -0.79 -18.93
C TYR A 38 -5.95 -0.96 -18.40
N HIS A 39 -6.43 -0.04 -17.55
CA HIS A 39 -7.80 -0.06 -17.05
C HIS A 39 -8.83 0.11 -18.17
N HIS A 40 -8.56 0.95 -19.16
CA HIS A 40 -9.42 1.09 -20.34
C HIS A 40 -9.46 -0.17 -21.20
N SER A 41 -8.38 -0.95 -21.22
CA SER A 41 -8.28 -2.19 -22.02
C SER A 41 -8.79 -3.44 -21.29
N ASP A 42 -8.89 -3.43 -19.95
CA ASP A 42 -9.34 -4.55 -19.12
C ASP A 42 -10.54 -4.16 -18.25
N SER A 43 -11.74 -4.53 -18.70
CA SER A 43 -12.99 -4.23 -18.01
C SER A 43 -13.18 -4.95 -16.66
N ASN A 44 -12.32 -5.92 -16.31
CA ASN A 44 -12.45 -6.73 -15.09
C ASN A 44 -11.66 -6.19 -13.88
N ILE A 45 -10.92 -5.10 -14.03
CA ILE A 45 -10.12 -4.54 -12.93
C ILE A 45 -10.98 -4.21 -11.71
N ASP A 46 -12.08 -3.51 -11.91
CA ASP A 46 -12.98 -3.11 -10.81
C ASP A 46 -13.69 -4.31 -10.19
N GLY A 47 -14.04 -5.32 -10.99
CA GLY A 47 -14.55 -6.60 -10.48
C GLY A 47 -13.55 -7.30 -9.56
N ARG A 48 -12.30 -7.42 -9.99
CA ARG A 48 -11.23 -8.02 -9.18
C ARG A 48 -10.91 -7.22 -7.91
N LYS A 49 -10.96 -5.88 -7.98
CA LYS A 49 -10.83 -5.02 -6.78
C LYS A 49 -11.95 -5.32 -5.77
N ASN A 50 -13.17 -5.43 -6.24
CA ASN A 50 -14.33 -5.75 -5.41
C ASN A 50 -14.24 -7.15 -4.81
N ASP A 51 -13.83 -8.15 -5.61
CA ASP A 51 -13.66 -9.52 -5.14
C ASP A 51 -12.61 -9.62 -4.03
N LEU A 52 -11.47 -8.94 -4.19
CA LEU A 52 -10.44 -8.89 -3.17
C LEU A 52 -10.92 -8.12 -1.92
N TYR A 53 -11.64 -7.01 -2.11
CA TYR A 53 -12.23 -6.28 -0.99
C TYR A 53 -13.13 -7.17 -0.15
N ILE A 54 -14.00 -7.95 -0.78
CA ILE A 54 -14.93 -8.87 -0.09
C ILE A 54 -14.17 -10.02 0.58
N SER A 55 -13.18 -10.59 -0.08
CA SER A 55 -12.49 -11.80 0.37
C SER A 55 -11.40 -11.53 1.42
N LEU A 56 -10.86 -10.32 1.48
CA LEU A 56 -9.70 -10.00 2.31
C LEU A 56 -9.88 -10.29 3.81
N PRO A 57 -11.04 -10.02 4.45
CA PRO A 57 -11.22 -10.38 5.85
C PRO A 57 -11.06 -11.88 6.11
N ALA A 58 -11.59 -12.73 5.23
CA ALA A 58 -11.45 -14.18 5.34
C ALA A 58 -9.99 -14.62 5.10
N ILE A 59 -9.31 -14.07 4.10
CA ILE A 59 -7.90 -14.35 3.79
C ILE A 59 -7.03 -14.08 5.02
N VAL A 60 -7.24 -12.94 5.69
CA VAL A 60 -6.48 -12.56 6.88
C VAL A 60 -6.86 -13.45 8.08
N LYS A 61 -8.16 -13.63 8.35
CA LYS A 61 -8.66 -14.42 9.49
C LYS A 61 -8.24 -15.88 9.41
N GLU A 62 -8.27 -16.47 8.22
CA GLU A 62 -7.88 -17.85 8.00
C GLU A 62 -6.36 -18.05 7.91
N GLY A 63 -5.59 -16.96 7.93
CA GLY A 63 -4.13 -17.03 7.88
C GLY A 63 -3.61 -17.67 6.59
N TRP A 64 -4.07 -17.21 5.43
CA TRP A 64 -3.59 -17.72 4.16
C TRP A 64 -2.10 -17.45 3.95
N PHE A 65 -1.60 -16.38 4.54
CA PHE A 65 -0.20 -15.94 4.47
C PHE A 65 0.35 -15.64 5.86
N ASP A 66 1.65 -15.83 6.04
CA ASP A 66 2.33 -15.50 7.30
C ASP A 66 2.31 -14.01 7.60
N VAL A 67 2.41 -13.20 6.54
CA VAL A 67 2.31 -11.74 6.63
C VAL A 67 1.53 -11.22 5.42
N VAL A 68 0.57 -10.34 5.68
CA VAL A 68 -0.12 -9.53 4.66
C VAL A 68 0.21 -8.07 4.92
N SER A 69 0.92 -7.45 3.99
CA SER A 69 1.29 -6.03 4.04
C SER A 69 0.58 -5.26 2.93
N PHE A 70 0.43 -3.97 3.11
CA PHE A 70 -0.25 -3.07 2.17
C PHE A 70 0.60 -1.83 1.92
N ASP A 71 0.61 -1.33 0.69
CA ASP A 71 1.03 0.05 0.46
C ASP A 71 -0.11 1.03 0.80
N ASN A 72 0.19 2.31 0.88
CA ASN A 72 -0.78 3.34 1.26
C ASN A 72 -1.99 3.39 0.34
N ARG A 73 -1.82 3.09 -0.95
CA ARG A 73 -2.93 3.05 -1.91
C ARG A 73 -3.80 1.82 -1.71
N ALA A 74 -3.22 0.68 -1.42
CA ALA A 74 -3.98 -0.53 -1.09
C ALA A 74 -4.78 -0.34 0.21
N ILE A 75 -4.22 0.34 1.21
CA ILE A 75 -4.94 0.70 2.44
C ILE A 75 -6.20 1.52 2.10
N LYS A 76 -6.08 2.53 1.24
CA LYS A 76 -7.23 3.34 0.80
C LYS A 76 -8.28 2.52 0.04
N GLN A 77 -7.85 1.63 -0.85
CA GLN A 77 -8.74 0.84 -1.69
C GLN A 77 -9.42 -0.31 -0.95
N LEU A 78 -8.71 -0.98 -0.06
CA LEU A 78 -9.15 -2.20 0.61
C LEU A 78 -9.66 -1.97 2.05
N ASN A 79 -9.33 -0.83 2.65
CA ASN A 79 -9.72 -0.44 4.01
C ASN A 79 -9.56 -1.59 5.03
N PRO A 80 -8.35 -2.09 5.29
CA PRO A 80 -8.15 -3.21 6.23
C PRO A 80 -8.55 -2.87 7.67
N LYS A 81 -8.61 -1.59 8.05
CA LYS A 81 -9.09 -1.14 9.36
C LYS A 81 -10.49 -1.68 9.69
N ARG A 82 -11.38 -1.82 8.70
CA ARG A 82 -12.78 -2.26 8.88
C ARG A 82 -12.95 -3.64 9.52
N PHE A 83 -11.94 -4.50 9.48
CA PHE A 83 -11.99 -5.85 10.06
C PHE A 83 -10.91 -6.11 11.11
N LEU A 84 -10.22 -5.06 11.57
CA LEU A 84 -9.24 -5.10 12.65
C LEU A 84 -9.80 -4.35 13.87
N SER A 85 -9.37 -4.72 15.07
CA SER A 85 -9.65 -3.90 16.27
C SER A 85 -8.83 -2.61 16.23
N ASP A 86 -9.29 -1.58 16.94
CA ASP A 86 -8.57 -0.31 17.03
C ASP A 86 -7.19 -0.50 17.64
N GLU A 87 -7.04 -1.37 18.65
CA GLU A 87 -5.75 -1.69 19.25
C GLU A 87 -4.80 -2.31 18.22
N LYS A 88 -5.29 -3.29 17.45
CA LYS A 88 -4.50 -3.94 16.41
C LYS A 88 -4.13 -2.99 15.29
N TRP A 89 -5.06 -2.15 14.87
CA TRP A 89 -4.79 -1.11 13.87
C TRP A 89 -3.69 -0.16 14.33
N ASN A 90 -3.79 0.37 15.55
CA ASN A 90 -2.80 1.30 16.11
C ASN A 90 -1.42 0.66 16.30
N GLU A 91 -1.36 -0.65 16.56
CA GLU A 91 -0.11 -1.39 16.66
C GLU A 91 0.63 -1.49 15.32
N ILE A 92 -0.09 -1.74 14.22
CA ILE A 92 0.51 -2.09 12.92
C ILE A 92 0.52 -0.93 11.91
N TYR A 93 -0.34 0.08 12.10
CA TYR A 93 -0.48 1.18 11.15
C TYR A 93 0.69 2.16 11.25
N MET A 94 1.42 2.28 10.17
CA MET A 94 2.57 3.17 10.03
C MET A 94 2.25 4.26 8.98
N GLY A 95 1.13 4.96 9.19
CA GLY A 95 0.64 5.97 8.27
C GLY A 95 1.62 7.12 8.11
N ASP A 96 1.89 7.46 6.88
CA ASP A 96 2.87 8.49 6.51
C ASP A 96 2.32 9.52 5.51
N ASP A 97 1.13 9.31 4.99
CA ASP A 97 0.56 10.14 3.92
C ASP A 97 -0.66 10.94 4.36
N GLY A 98 -0.88 11.07 5.66
CA GLY A 98 -1.97 11.86 6.22
C GLY A 98 -3.37 11.31 5.94
N ILE A 99 -3.51 10.00 5.76
CA ILE A 99 -4.82 9.35 5.52
C ILE A 99 -5.84 9.74 6.60
N ASP A 100 -5.40 9.84 7.85
CA ASP A 100 -6.24 10.19 9.01
C ASP A 100 -6.05 11.65 9.47
N GLY A 101 -5.39 12.48 8.66
CA GLY A 101 -5.04 13.86 9.03
C GLY A 101 -3.86 13.96 10.00
N GLU A 102 -3.31 12.87 10.46
CA GLU A 102 -2.11 12.83 11.29
C GLU A 102 -0.86 12.62 10.43
N MET A 103 0.10 13.50 10.61
CA MET A 103 1.36 13.53 9.87
C MET A 103 2.43 12.68 10.56
N THR A 104 2.16 11.39 10.77
CA THR A 104 3.18 10.45 11.25
C THR A 104 3.92 9.84 10.07
N SER A 105 5.06 10.39 9.70
CA SER A 105 5.88 9.82 8.65
C SER A 105 6.76 8.71 9.22
N ALA A 106 6.38 7.48 8.99
CA ALA A 106 7.20 6.31 9.29
C ALA A 106 8.03 5.87 8.06
N SER A 107 7.72 6.39 6.87
CA SER A 107 8.44 6.11 5.63
C SER A 107 8.78 7.38 4.86
N MET A 108 9.66 7.26 3.89
CA MET A 108 10.12 8.35 3.05
C MET A 108 10.38 7.80 1.65
N TYR A 109 9.88 8.50 0.63
CA TYR A 109 10.25 8.23 -0.76
C TYR A 109 11.56 8.94 -1.08
N VAL A 110 12.50 8.23 -1.67
CA VAL A 110 13.78 8.79 -2.13
C VAL A 110 13.97 8.47 -3.61
N ASP A 111 14.14 9.52 -4.41
CA ASP A 111 14.51 9.44 -5.82
C ASP A 111 16.01 9.71 -5.97
N MET A 112 16.77 8.66 -6.21
CA MET A 112 18.21 8.75 -6.34
C MET A 112 18.64 9.34 -7.69
N VAL A 113 17.78 9.30 -8.70
CA VAL A 113 18.05 9.87 -10.04
C VAL A 113 17.90 11.38 -10.00
N GLU A 114 16.79 11.86 -9.50
CA GLU A 114 16.51 13.30 -9.34
C GLU A 114 17.16 13.90 -8.09
N ARG A 115 17.69 13.07 -7.20
CA ARG A 115 18.26 13.44 -5.90
C ARG A 115 17.28 14.21 -5.04
N LYS A 116 16.04 13.72 -4.97
CA LYS A 116 14.94 14.31 -4.22
C LYS A 116 14.35 13.31 -3.23
N PHE A 117 13.73 13.84 -2.17
CA PHE A 117 12.92 13.03 -1.27
C PHE A 117 11.57 13.69 -0.97
N ALA A 118 10.59 12.88 -0.57
CA ALA A 118 9.22 13.29 -0.28
C ALA A 118 8.56 12.33 0.71
N LYS A 119 7.35 12.65 1.19
CA LYS A 119 6.57 11.76 2.05
C LYS A 119 6.21 10.43 1.36
N ASN A 120 5.84 10.52 0.08
CA ASN A 120 5.53 9.36 -0.74
C ASN A 120 5.81 9.66 -2.23
N SER A 121 5.70 8.65 -3.07
CA SER A 121 6.00 8.77 -4.51
C SER A 121 5.04 9.68 -5.29
N CYS A 122 3.88 9.99 -4.73
CA CYS A 122 2.83 10.81 -5.35
C CYS A 122 2.80 12.25 -4.81
N ASP A 123 3.57 12.56 -3.75
CA ASP A 123 3.67 13.90 -3.18
C ASP A 123 4.32 14.85 -4.21
N PRO A 124 3.69 15.96 -4.60
CA PRO A 124 4.29 16.94 -5.50
C PRO A 124 5.44 17.72 -4.86
N THR A 125 5.48 17.79 -3.53
CA THR A 125 6.53 18.50 -2.80
C THR A 125 7.79 17.66 -2.77
N ARG A 126 8.82 18.08 -3.49
CA ARG A 126 10.12 17.42 -3.60
C ARG A 126 11.21 18.25 -2.93
N ASN A 127 11.86 17.65 -1.95
CA ASN A 127 12.97 18.27 -1.22
C ASN A 127 14.31 17.71 -1.73
N ASP A 128 15.38 18.51 -1.70
CA ASP A 128 16.72 18.03 -2.03
C ASP A 128 17.24 17.04 -0.99
N ILE A 129 17.90 15.96 -1.42
CA ILE A 129 18.50 14.97 -0.51
C ILE A 129 19.54 15.67 0.38
N LEU A 130 19.43 15.43 1.68
CA LEU A 130 20.39 15.87 2.69
C LEU A 130 21.35 14.74 3.07
N CYS A 131 22.50 15.09 3.60
CA CYS A 131 23.49 14.10 4.05
C CYS A 131 23.04 13.31 5.28
N ASN A 132 22.04 13.80 6.01
CA ASN A 132 21.55 13.20 7.25
C ASN A 132 20.08 12.80 7.10
N ILE A 133 19.81 11.49 7.23
CA ILE A 133 18.48 10.91 7.12
C ILE A 133 17.52 11.49 8.17
N GLU A 134 17.98 11.73 9.38
CA GLU A 134 17.14 12.28 10.42
C GLU A 134 16.67 13.71 10.09
N GLN A 135 17.55 14.54 9.51
CA GLN A 135 17.17 15.86 9.02
C GLN A 135 16.13 15.78 7.90
N MET A 136 16.23 14.77 7.02
CA MET A 136 15.24 14.53 5.98
C MET A 136 13.87 14.20 6.61
N TYR A 137 13.82 13.31 7.61
CA TYR A 137 12.58 13.03 8.34
C TYR A 137 12.02 14.27 9.06
N GLN A 138 12.87 15.06 9.70
CA GLN A 138 12.44 16.32 10.35
C GLN A 138 11.86 17.31 9.33
N THR A 139 12.41 17.37 8.12
CA THR A 139 11.86 18.21 7.04
C THR A 139 10.45 17.76 6.65
N LEU A 140 10.23 16.45 6.52
CA LEU A 140 8.90 15.91 6.19
C LEU A 140 7.88 16.11 7.30
N LYS A 141 8.30 16.11 8.57
CA LYS A 141 7.40 16.37 9.71
C LYS A 141 6.96 17.82 9.84
N LYS A 142 7.76 18.76 9.36
CA LYS A 142 7.46 20.20 9.43
C LYS A 142 6.54 20.70 8.31
N GLY A 143 6.44 19.96 7.26
CA GLY A 143 5.57 20.25 6.12
C GLY A 143 4.28 19.50 6.18
#